data_ca459503fd65d417848f36f9dd1e5d8f
#
_entry.id   ca459503fd65d417848f36f9dd1e5d8f
#
_cell.length_a   1.000
_cell.length_b   1.000
_cell.length_c   1.000
_cell.angle_alpha   90.00
_cell.angle_beta   90.00
_cell.angle_gamma   90.00
#
_symmetry.space_group_name_H-M   'P 1'
#
loop_
_entity.id
_entity.type
_entity.pdbx_description
1 polymer ?
#
loop_
_entity_poly.entity_id
_entity_poly.type
_entity_poly.pdbx_seq_one_letter_code
_entity_poly.pdbx_strand_id
1 'polypeptide(L)'
;MRVFATGVLTTVLSLPAIAAERPTDTSLYWGDTHLHTSNSFDVYLFGTPGSTPDTAFHFAKGEPVVSPTTGVRWQLKAPLDFLVVSDHAEMIGSIPRLFKGDPVIADTVTGRALLKISPDQTVEQLQQVYDQIVLIGSGLEDEADIDLSAKQLIQDIHAGEKRRTTWDETIEAAERHNDPGNFTALIGWEWSAQPKGGNLHRVVFMPEGADVASQFLPYSALESTDPEDLWRWLEETSEKTGADFVAIPHNPNISIGLFFPTETLSGDPIDAEYAKRRARWEPAVEVTQIKGDSEAHPLLSPTDEFAEYETYPFVLTPDGRTPDPTEGDYVRSGLKRGLAIQAEVGTNPYKVGMIGSTDSHTGMSAVEEDNFAGKGQHDTYPEQGSHPTGLGSSKGWDMGAAGYAGVWATENTREAIVAAFKRKEVYATTGPRISVRFFGGYGFEKADAGSADIAAAGYRKGVPMGGDLAVGEGAPSFLVAAMKDPVEGNLDRVQIIKGWLDKDGKTHEKVYEVTWSGDRKPGTDGKLPPIGNTVDLRTGRYTNDIGEEALMGVWQDPDFDPAQPAFYYARVLQIPTPRHSLLDAIALGVDVEDTGRPATIQERAYTSPIWYTPES
;
A
#
# COMPACT_ATOMS: atom_id res chain seq x y z
N MET A 1 -55.61 -38.71 -31.86
CA MET A 1 -54.98 -38.56 -30.54
C MET A 1 -54.03 -37.34 -30.61
N ARG A 2 -54.45 -36.22 -30.06
CA ARG A 2 -53.60 -35.02 -29.98
C ARG A 2 -53.02 -34.98 -28.59
N VAL A 3 -51.70 -35.00 -28.50
CA VAL A 3 -50.94 -34.83 -27.24
C VAL A 3 -50.69 -33.35 -27.04
N PHE A 4 -51.23 -32.79 -25.95
CA PHE A 4 -50.90 -31.42 -25.49
C PHE A 4 -49.64 -31.51 -24.62
N ALA A 5 -48.56 -30.82 -25.03
CA ALA A 5 -47.39 -30.59 -24.21
C ALA A 5 -47.59 -29.32 -23.40
N THR A 6 -47.67 -29.45 -22.08
CA THR A 6 -47.74 -28.33 -21.13
C THR A 6 -46.34 -27.89 -20.80
N GLY A 7 -45.89 -26.76 -21.33
CA GLY A 7 -44.62 -26.15 -20.94
C GLY A 7 -44.77 -25.44 -19.57
N VAL A 8 -44.00 -25.84 -18.60
CA VAL A 8 -43.85 -25.15 -17.31
C VAL A 8 -42.84 -24.02 -17.49
N LEU A 9 -43.30 -22.78 -17.42
CA LEU A 9 -42.48 -21.58 -17.44
C LEU A 9 -41.97 -21.35 -16.00
N THR A 10 -40.72 -21.67 -15.74
CA THR A 10 -40.07 -21.38 -14.45
C THR A 10 -39.59 -19.92 -14.47
N THR A 11 -40.31 -19.05 -13.82
CA THR A 11 -39.91 -17.65 -13.58
C THR A 11 -38.85 -17.66 -12.48
N VAL A 12 -37.61 -17.42 -12.83
CA VAL A 12 -36.53 -17.16 -11.86
C VAL A 12 -36.75 -15.73 -11.36
N LEU A 13 -37.27 -15.60 -10.15
CA LEU A 13 -37.31 -14.35 -9.41
C LEU A 13 -35.85 -14.09 -8.92
N SER A 14 -35.17 -13.18 -9.60
CA SER A 14 -33.96 -12.57 -9.06
C SER A 14 -34.34 -11.71 -7.85
N LEU A 15 -34.00 -12.19 -6.64
CA LEU A 15 -34.04 -11.36 -5.45
C LEU A 15 -32.98 -10.27 -5.62
N PRO A 16 -33.30 -8.99 -5.36
CA PRO A 16 -32.27 -7.95 -5.30
C PRO A 16 -31.30 -8.32 -4.18
N ALA A 17 -30.01 -8.29 -4.46
CA ALA A 17 -28.98 -8.39 -3.44
C ALA A 17 -29.22 -7.23 -2.45
N ILE A 18 -29.63 -7.55 -1.23
CA ILE A 18 -29.68 -6.57 -0.15
C ILE A 18 -28.23 -6.18 0.10
N ALA A 19 -27.86 -4.95 -0.30
CA ALA A 19 -26.59 -4.38 0.08
C ALA A 19 -26.52 -4.43 1.61
N ALA A 20 -25.52 -5.11 2.17
CA ALA A 20 -25.34 -5.16 3.61
C ALA A 20 -25.25 -3.72 4.12
N GLU A 21 -26.06 -3.38 5.13
CA GLU A 21 -26.01 -2.06 5.75
C GLU A 21 -24.59 -1.80 6.25
N ARG A 22 -24.01 -0.65 5.88
CA ARG A 22 -22.68 -0.25 6.36
C ARG A 22 -22.75 0.05 7.85
N PRO A 23 -21.77 -0.41 8.64
CA PRO A 23 -21.73 -0.08 10.05
C PRO A 23 -21.54 1.42 10.24
N THR A 24 -22.21 2.03 11.19
CA THR A 24 -22.12 3.45 11.51
C THR A 24 -21.32 3.74 12.77
N ASP A 25 -21.09 2.73 13.59
CA ASP A 25 -20.26 2.79 14.80
C ASP A 25 -18.90 2.16 14.50
N THR A 26 -17.93 3.02 14.15
CA THR A 26 -16.58 2.61 13.75
C THR A 26 -15.53 3.41 14.53
N SER A 27 -14.49 2.72 14.97
CA SER A 27 -13.28 3.28 15.57
C SER A 27 -12.13 3.26 14.56
N LEU A 28 -11.15 4.14 14.75
CA LEU A 28 -9.94 4.18 13.93
C LEU A 28 -8.90 3.24 14.51
N TYR A 29 -8.39 2.34 13.68
CA TYR A 29 -7.28 1.43 13.99
C TYR A 29 -6.12 1.69 13.05
N TRP A 30 -4.89 1.68 13.60
CA TRP A 30 -3.65 1.91 12.88
C TRP A 30 -2.87 0.62 12.72
N GLY A 31 -2.40 0.35 11.52
CA GLY A 31 -1.59 -0.82 11.29
C GLY A 31 -0.70 -0.74 10.07
N ASP A 32 0.11 -1.77 9.94
CA ASP A 32 0.98 -2.01 8.82
C ASP A 32 0.62 -3.36 8.19
N THR A 33 0.36 -3.35 6.88
CA THR A 33 0.02 -4.57 6.15
C THR A 33 1.20 -5.16 5.40
N HIS A 34 2.37 -4.49 5.42
CA HIS A 34 3.50 -4.85 4.58
C HIS A 34 4.82 -4.75 5.36
N LEU A 35 5.18 -5.85 6.01
CA LEU A 35 6.40 -5.96 6.81
C LEU A 35 7.05 -7.32 6.59
N HIS A 36 8.37 -7.32 6.38
CA HIS A 36 9.17 -8.51 6.17
C HIS A 36 10.00 -8.90 7.39
N THR A 37 10.18 -10.21 7.53
CA THR A 37 10.99 -10.80 8.60
C THR A 37 12.07 -11.72 8.02
N SER A 38 12.84 -12.38 8.88
CA SER A 38 13.87 -13.32 8.45
C SER A 38 13.33 -14.51 7.62
N ASN A 39 12.02 -14.67 7.49
CA ASN A 39 11.43 -15.68 6.62
C ASN A 39 11.40 -15.25 5.15
N SER A 40 11.53 -13.96 4.85
CA SER A 40 11.77 -13.44 3.51
C SER A 40 13.21 -13.68 3.07
N PHE A 41 13.40 -14.08 1.82
CA PHE A 41 14.74 -14.40 1.31
C PHE A 41 15.67 -13.17 1.26
N ASP A 42 15.13 -12.02 1.00
CA ASP A 42 15.86 -10.77 0.77
C ASP A 42 16.22 -10.01 2.06
N VAL A 43 15.62 -10.32 3.19
CA VAL A 43 16.03 -9.79 4.51
C VAL A 43 17.51 -10.07 4.81
N TYR A 44 18.03 -11.21 4.35
CA TYR A 44 19.47 -11.50 4.43
C TYR A 44 20.30 -10.59 3.52
N LEU A 45 19.79 -10.26 2.34
CA LEU A 45 20.45 -9.37 1.38
C LEU A 45 20.48 -7.94 1.89
N PHE A 46 19.46 -7.53 2.64
CA PHE A 46 19.39 -6.21 3.28
C PHE A 46 20.13 -6.14 4.64
N GLY A 47 20.83 -7.20 5.03
CA GLY A 47 21.68 -7.20 6.22
C GLY A 47 20.94 -7.27 7.56
N THR A 48 19.70 -7.76 7.58
CA THR A 48 18.84 -7.82 8.77
C THR A 48 18.38 -9.22 9.17
N PRO A 49 19.24 -10.25 9.16
CA PRO A 49 18.85 -11.66 9.30
C PRO A 49 18.26 -12.05 10.67
N GLY A 50 18.31 -11.17 11.66
CA GLY A 50 17.76 -11.39 13.01
C GLY A 50 16.31 -10.93 13.21
N SER A 51 15.66 -10.40 12.17
CA SER A 51 14.29 -9.84 12.21
C SER A 51 13.25 -10.94 12.20
N THR A 52 12.97 -11.59 13.35
CA THR A 52 11.99 -12.67 13.43
C THR A 52 10.54 -12.17 13.44
N PRO A 53 9.53 -13.01 13.07
CA PRO A 53 8.12 -12.65 13.22
C PRO A 53 7.74 -12.22 14.64
N ASP A 54 8.26 -12.89 15.67
CA ASP A 54 8.02 -12.49 17.06
C ASP A 54 8.57 -11.09 17.37
N THR A 55 9.78 -10.75 16.85
CA THR A 55 10.34 -9.38 16.97
C THR A 55 9.42 -8.35 16.34
N ALA A 56 8.88 -8.64 15.17
CA ALA A 56 7.97 -7.76 14.45
C ALA A 56 6.68 -7.49 15.24
N PHE A 57 6.04 -8.54 15.75
CA PHE A 57 4.82 -8.39 16.55
C PHE A 57 5.06 -7.68 17.89
N HIS A 58 6.16 -7.99 18.60
CA HIS A 58 6.52 -7.26 19.84
C HIS A 58 6.73 -5.78 19.57
N PHE A 59 7.45 -5.44 18.50
CA PHE A 59 7.71 -4.06 18.14
C PHE A 59 6.41 -3.32 17.77
N ALA A 60 5.54 -3.92 16.95
CA ALA A 60 4.25 -3.34 16.55
C ALA A 60 3.33 -3.08 17.76
N LYS A 61 3.37 -3.95 18.78
CA LYS A 61 2.67 -3.74 20.06
C LYS A 61 3.25 -2.61 20.91
N GLY A 62 4.30 -1.91 20.44
CA GLY A 62 4.98 -0.86 21.19
C GLY A 62 5.88 -1.39 22.31
N GLU A 63 6.22 -2.67 22.30
CA GLU A 63 7.19 -3.24 23.23
C GLU A 63 8.62 -2.91 22.76
N PRO A 64 9.57 -2.67 23.68
CA PRO A 64 10.95 -2.43 23.29
C PRO A 64 11.61 -3.71 22.80
N VAL A 65 12.24 -3.63 21.63
CA VAL A 65 13.05 -4.73 21.07
C VAL A 65 14.51 -4.31 20.95
N VAL A 66 15.41 -5.28 20.86
CA VAL A 66 16.78 -5.04 20.39
C VAL A 66 16.73 -5.11 18.88
N SER A 67 17.01 -3.97 18.22
CA SER A 67 17.03 -3.92 16.76
C SER A 67 17.94 -4.98 16.20
N PRO A 68 17.47 -5.86 15.32
CA PRO A 68 18.32 -6.88 14.70
C PRO A 68 19.40 -6.27 13.81
N THR A 69 19.21 -5.04 13.37
CA THR A 69 20.15 -4.31 12.51
C THR A 69 21.23 -3.61 13.33
N THR A 70 20.82 -2.78 14.30
CA THR A 70 21.74 -1.89 15.03
C THR A 70 22.23 -2.46 16.36
N GLY A 71 21.59 -3.49 16.90
CA GLY A 71 21.88 -4.05 18.23
C GLY A 71 21.50 -3.13 19.39
N VAL A 72 20.85 -1.99 19.13
CA VAL A 72 20.36 -1.08 20.17
C VAL A 72 18.89 -1.31 20.49
N ARG A 73 18.46 -0.87 21.68
CA ARG A 73 17.05 -0.92 22.06
C ARG A 73 16.25 0.10 21.26
N TRP A 74 15.19 -0.38 20.62
CA TRP A 74 14.29 0.42 19.82
C TRP A 74 12.82 0.20 20.24
N GLN A 75 11.96 1.18 20.01
CA GLN A 75 10.56 1.12 20.41
C GLN A 75 9.75 2.13 19.61
N LEU A 76 8.51 1.78 19.20
CA LEU A 76 7.56 2.72 18.60
C LEU A 76 7.16 3.80 19.61
N LYS A 77 6.92 5.03 19.14
CA LYS A 77 6.35 6.12 19.95
C LYS A 77 4.94 5.79 20.45
N ALA A 78 4.16 5.11 19.64
CA ALA A 78 2.83 4.60 19.97
C ALA A 78 2.62 3.20 19.35
N PRO A 79 1.93 2.26 20.02
CA PRO A 79 1.62 0.94 19.47
C PRO A 79 0.81 1.03 18.18
N LEU A 80 0.93 0.02 17.31
CA LEU A 80 -0.05 -0.26 16.27
C LEU A 80 -1.19 -1.10 16.85
N ASP A 81 -2.34 -1.08 16.19
CA ASP A 81 -3.50 -1.88 16.54
C ASP A 81 -3.51 -3.23 15.81
N PHE A 82 -2.89 -3.29 14.64
CA PHE A 82 -2.77 -4.53 13.87
C PHE A 82 -1.49 -4.58 13.03
N LEU A 83 -1.09 -5.81 12.66
CA LEU A 83 0.06 -6.07 11.78
C LEU A 83 -0.21 -7.28 10.88
N VAL A 84 0.25 -7.21 9.63
CA VAL A 84 0.47 -8.37 8.77
C VAL A 84 1.99 -8.55 8.59
N VAL A 85 2.52 -9.68 9.03
CA VAL A 85 3.84 -10.13 8.59
C VAL A 85 3.64 -10.78 7.22
N SER A 86 4.21 -10.13 6.18
CA SER A 86 3.94 -10.45 4.78
C SER A 86 5.19 -10.95 4.05
N ASP A 87 5.90 -11.89 4.66
CA ASP A 87 7.11 -12.48 4.05
C ASP A 87 6.83 -13.01 2.65
N HIS A 88 7.80 -12.85 1.73
CA HIS A 88 7.73 -13.37 0.37
C HIS A 88 7.43 -14.87 0.34
N ALA A 89 6.41 -15.29 -0.42
CA ALA A 89 6.11 -16.71 -0.63
C ALA A 89 7.23 -17.44 -1.38
N GLU A 90 7.98 -16.68 -2.17
CA GLU A 90 9.16 -17.15 -2.92
C GLU A 90 10.25 -17.59 -1.94
N MET A 91 10.59 -18.87 -1.95
CA MET A 91 11.63 -19.45 -1.08
C MET A 91 11.42 -19.19 0.43
N ILE A 92 10.18 -19.02 0.89
CA ILE A 92 9.86 -18.67 2.28
C ILE A 92 10.65 -19.54 3.29
N GLY A 93 11.39 -18.91 4.18
CA GLY A 93 12.20 -19.54 5.23
C GLY A 93 13.43 -20.33 4.75
N SER A 94 13.69 -20.41 3.45
CA SER A 94 14.79 -21.22 2.91
C SER A 94 16.16 -20.66 3.22
N ILE A 95 16.33 -19.35 3.15
CA ILE A 95 17.61 -18.69 3.38
C ILE A 95 18.06 -18.81 4.84
N PRO A 96 17.24 -18.51 5.87
CA PRO A 96 17.61 -18.74 7.26
C PRO A 96 17.99 -20.19 7.56
N ARG A 97 17.29 -21.16 6.96
CA ARG A 97 17.61 -22.59 7.13
C ARG A 97 18.93 -22.96 6.48
N LEU A 98 19.21 -22.43 5.29
CA LEU A 98 20.47 -22.62 4.59
C LEU A 98 21.65 -22.17 5.45
N PHE A 99 21.60 -20.96 5.97
CA PHE A 99 22.69 -20.40 6.82
C PHE A 99 22.78 -21.04 8.20
N LYS A 100 21.71 -21.68 8.68
CA LYS A 100 21.76 -22.56 9.87
C LYS A 100 22.35 -23.94 9.58
N GLY A 101 22.70 -24.22 8.33
CA GLY A 101 23.34 -25.48 7.91
C GLY A 101 22.36 -26.64 7.70
N ASP A 102 21.10 -26.36 7.38
CA ASP A 102 20.13 -27.41 7.05
C ASP A 102 20.59 -28.20 5.81
N PRO A 103 20.99 -29.48 5.96
CA PRO A 103 21.55 -30.26 4.85
C PRO A 103 20.55 -30.49 3.72
N VAL A 104 19.25 -30.45 4.03
CA VAL A 104 18.19 -30.63 3.03
C VAL A 104 18.20 -29.51 1.98
N ILE A 105 18.64 -28.30 2.35
CA ILE A 105 18.78 -27.18 1.45
C ILE A 105 20.23 -26.99 1.01
N ALA A 106 21.18 -27.09 1.93
CA ALA A 106 22.61 -26.85 1.69
C ALA A 106 23.21 -27.81 0.65
N ASP A 107 22.74 -29.06 0.59
CA ASP A 107 23.23 -30.07 -0.35
C ASP A 107 22.55 -30.02 -1.74
N THR A 108 21.59 -29.10 -1.97
CA THR A 108 20.97 -28.86 -3.28
C THR A 108 21.92 -28.08 -4.21
N VAL A 109 21.63 -28.03 -5.52
CA VAL A 109 22.36 -27.18 -6.47
C VAL A 109 22.22 -25.71 -6.07
N THR A 110 20.99 -25.29 -5.81
CA THR A 110 20.64 -23.92 -5.39
C THR A 110 21.30 -23.56 -4.06
N GLY A 111 21.21 -24.43 -3.04
CA GLY A 111 21.82 -24.18 -1.74
C GLY A 111 23.34 -24.03 -1.81
N ARG A 112 24.04 -24.88 -2.58
CA ARG A 112 25.47 -24.73 -2.81
C ARG A 112 25.85 -23.46 -3.56
N ALA A 113 25.01 -22.98 -4.49
CA ALA A 113 25.24 -21.72 -5.17
C ALA A 113 25.08 -20.55 -4.20
N LEU A 114 24.01 -20.53 -3.40
CA LEU A 114 23.75 -19.49 -2.40
C LEU A 114 24.76 -19.47 -1.25
N LEU A 115 25.31 -20.62 -0.83
CA LEU A 115 26.37 -20.68 0.19
C LEU A 115 27.72 -20.16 -0.28
N LYS A 116 27.91 -19.93 -1.57
CA LYS A 116 29.07 -19.17 -2.08
C LYS A 116 28.97 -17.68 -1.73
N ILE A 117 27.78 -17.24 -1.35
CA ILE A 117 27.49 -15.90 -0.85
C ILE A 117 27.85 -15.92 0.63
N SER A 118 29.00 -15.34 0.99
CA SER A 118 29.41 -15.22 2.40
C SER A 118 28.74 -14.00 3.04
N PRO A 119 28.43 -14.05 4.36
CA PRO A 119 28.03 -12.85 5.10
C PRO A 119 29.10 -11.74 5.10
N ASP A 120 30.36 -12.09 4.77
CA ASP A 120 31.48 -11.15 4.62
C ASP A 120 31.60 -10.60 3.19
N GLN A 121 30.61 -10.82 2.31
CA GLN A 121 30.65 -10.34 0.93
C GLN A 121 30.42 -8.83 0.85
N THR A 122 31.01 -8.24 -0.19
CA THR A 122 30.77 -6.84 -0.49
C THR A 122 29.31 -6.61 -0.95
N VAL A 123 28.83 -5.38 -0.82
CA VAL A 123 27.51 -4.97 -1.29
C VAL A 123 27.30 -5.35 -2.77
N GLU A 124 28.36 -5.22 -3.61
CA GLU A 124 28.31 -5.57 -5.03
C GLU A 124 28.08 -7.07 -5.27
N GLN A 125 28.63 -7.93 -4.40
CA GLN A 125 28.42 -9.38 -4.50
C GLN A 125 27.00 -9.79 -4.08
N LEU A 126 26.46 -9.16 -3.03
CA LEU A 126 25.08 -9.34 -2.61
C LEU A 126 24.12 -8.84 -3.70
N GLN A 127 24.45 -7.70 -4.33
CA GLN A 127 23.68 -7.17 -5.46
C GLN A 127 23.60 -8.17 -6.62
N GLN A 128 24.72 -8.78 -7.02
CA GLN A 128 24.74 -9.77 -8.11
C GLN A 128 23.80 -10.95 -7.83
N VAL A 129 23.69 -11.38 -6.59
CA VAL A 129 22.77 -12.45 -6.21
C VAL A 129 21.32 -11.99 -6.25
N TYR A 130 21.04 -10.79 -5.74
CA TYR A 130 19.71 -10.20 -5.81
C TYR A 130 19.27 -10.05 -7.27
N ASP A 131 20.13 -9.53 -8.14
CA ASP A 131 19.87 -9.40 -9.57
C ASP A 131 19.54 -10.75 -10.22
N GLN A 132 20.22 -11.82 -9.85
CA GLN A 132 19.91 -13.17 -10.34
C GLN A 132 18.53 -13.64 -9.88
N ILE A 133 18.18 -13.42 -8.62
CA ILE A 133 16.85 -13.77 -8.07
C ILE A 133 15.74 -12.97 -8.78
N VAL A 134 15.97 -11.68 -9.00
CA VAL A 134 15.05 -10.80 -9.73
C VAL A 134 14.87 -11.27 -11.18
N LEU A 135 15.96 -11.62 -11.87
CA LEU A 135 15.90 -12.14 -13.25
C LEU A 135 15.08 -13.45 -13.34
N ILE A 136 15.26 -14.36 -12.39
CA ILE A 136 14.45 -15.57 -12.29
C ILE A 136 12.96 -15.23 -12.11
N GLY A 137 12.66 -14.34 -11.16
CA GLY A 137 11.28 -13.90 -10.89
C GLY A 137 10.65 -13.11 -12.06
N SER A 138 11.46 -12.47 -12.90
CA SER A 138 11.01 -11.73 -14.08
C SER A 138 10.76 -12.60 -15.31
N GLY A 139 11.16 -13.88 -15.29
CA GLY A 139 11.09 -14.77 -16.45
C GLY A 139 12.08 -14.46 -17.57
N LEU A 140 13.13 -13.71 -17.26
CA LEU A 140 14.20 -13.32 -18.20
C LEU A 140 15.45 -14.21 -18.07
N GLU A 141 15.33 -15.34 -17.41
CA GLU A 141 16.43 -16.26 -17.13
C GLU A 141 17.11 -16.85 -18.38
N ASP A 142 16.40 -16.95 -19.51
CA ASP A 142 16.93 -17.47 -20.78
C ASP A 142 17.93 -16.51 -21.45
N GLU A 143 17.97 -15.25 -21.04
CA GLU A 143 18.84 -14.21 -21.62
C GLU A 143 20.12 -13.98 -20.83
N ALA A 144 20.22 -14.56 -19.63
CA ALA A 144 21.33 -14.35 -18.71
C ALA A 144 22.12 -15.65 -18.47
N ASP A 145 23.43 -15.50 -18.24
CA ASP A 145 24.32 -16.59 -17.80
C ASP A 145 24.10 -16.83 -16.29
N ILE A 146 22.94 -17.42 -15.95
CA ILE A 146 22.47 -17.57 -14.58
C ILE A 146 22.75 -19.01 -14.11
N ASP A 147 23.42 -19.13 -12.95
CA ASP A 147 23.70 -20.43 -12.29
C ASP A 147 22.42 -21.12 -11.75
N LEU A 148 21.31 -20.37 -11.62
CA LEU A 148 20.03 -20.82 -11.06
C LEU A 148 18.89 -20.49 -12.01
N SER A 149 17.91 -21.41 -12.13
CA SER A 149 16.66 -21.17 -12.87
C SER A 149 15.45 -21.26 -11.95
N ALA A 150 14.32 -20.64 -12.31
CA ALA A 150 13.07 -20.77 -11.57
C ALA A 150 12.68 -22.26 -11.40
N LYS A 151 12.84 -23.06 -12.44
CA LYS A 151 12.62 -24.51 -12.38
C LYS A 151 13.51 -25.22 -11.36
N GLN A 152 14.80 -24.83 -11.28
CA GLN A 152 15.74 -25.40 -10.33
C GLN A 152 15.39 -24.99 -8.90
N LEU A 153 15.04 -23.70 -8.67
CA LEU A 153 14.55 -23.21 -7.37
C LEU A 153 13.30 -23.95 -6.90
N ILE A 154 12.32 -24.16 -7.79
CA ILE A 154 11.10 -24.90 -7.50
C ILE A 154 11.43 -26.34 -7.10
N GLN A 155 12.33 -27.00 -7.82
CA GLN A 155 12.74 -28.37 -7.52
C GLN A 155 13.50 -28.49 -6.19
N ASP A 156 14.43 -27.58 -5.93
CA ASP A 156 15.36 -27.67 -4.82
C ASP A 156 14.76 -27.17 -3.49
N ILE A 157 14.16 -26.00 -3.49
CA ILE A 157 13.82 -25.30 -2.23
C ILE A 157 12.39 -24.77 -2.14
N HIS A 158 11.73 -24.52 -3.26
CA HIS A 158 10.36 -23.98 -3.23
C HIS A 158 9.30 -25.08 -3.04
N ALA A 159 9.57 -26.32 -3.43
CA ALA A 159 8.57 -27.41 -3.40
C ALA A 159 8.34 -28.02 -1.99
N GLY A 160 7.07 -28.19 -1.64
CA GLY A 160 6.61 -29.14 -0.63
C GLY A 160 6.92 -28.81 0.82
N GLU A 161 7.44 -29.80 1.57
CA GLU A 161 7.60 -29.77 3.04
C GLU A 161 8.46 -28.63 3.58
N LYS A 162 9.42 -28.13 2.79
CA LYS A 162 10.33 -27.05 3.21
C LYS A 162 9.60 -25.73 3.45
N ARG A 163 8.61 -25.42 2.60
CA ARG A 163 7.73 -24.25 2.76
C ARG A 163 6.73 -24.47 3.90
N ARG A 164 6.24 -25.70 4.05
CA ARG A 164 5.22 -26.06 5.06
C ARG A 164 5.67 -25.69 6.47
N THR A 165 6.87 -26.08 6.86
CA THR A 165 7.40 -25.81 8.19
C THR A 165 7.43 -24.31 8.50
N THR A 166 7.92 -23.49 7.56
CA THR A 166 7.99 -22.03 7.76
C THR A 166 6.62 -21.39 7.75
N TRP A 167 5.70 -21.87 6.88
CA TRP A 167 4.34 -21.38 6.88
C TRP A 167 3.61 -21.67 8.20
N ASP A 168 3.80 -22.87 8.73
CA ASP A 168 3.24 -23.26 10.04
C ASP A 168 3.84 -22.39 11.17
N GLU A 169 5.16 -22.10 11.14
CA GLU A 169 5.81 -21.16 12.08
C GLU A 169 5.25 -19.72 11.97
N THR A 170 4.97 -19.24 10.76
CA THR A 170 4.35 -17.93 10.51
C THR A 170 2.94 -17.87 11.08
N ILE A 171 2.13 -18.91 10.82
CA ILE A 171 0.78 -19.05 11.40
C ILE A 171 0.85 -19.04 12.93
N GLU A 172 1.71 -19.88 13.52
CA GLU A 172 1.87 -19.96 14.97
C GLU A 172 2.30 -18.63 15.60
N ALA A 173 3.18 -17.87 14.94
CA ALA A 173 3.57 -16.55 15.41
C ALA A 173 2.38 -15.58 15.42
N ALA A 174 1.61 -15.52 14.34
CA ALA A 174 0.42 -14.69 14.28
C ALA A 174 -0.61 -15.09 15.36
N GLU A 175 -0.86 -16.39 15.57
CA GLU A 175 -1.78 -16.86 16.61
C GLU A 175 -1.31 -16.51 18.03
N ARG A 176 -0.01 -16.63 18.34
CA ARG A 176 0.54 -16.26 19.65
C ARG A 176 0.37 -14.79 19.97
N HIS A 177 0.41 -13.94 18.96
CA HIS A 177 0.38 -12.48 19.12
C HIS A 177 -1.01 -11.88 18.92
N ASN A 178 -1.99 -12.64 18.40
CA ASN A 178 -3.35 -12.16 18.21
C ASN A 178 -4.09 -12.08 19.55
N ASP A 179 -4.50 -10.87 19.91
CA ASP A 179 -5.24 -10.55 21.15
C ASP A 179 -6.43 -9.65 20.78
N PRO A 180 -7.55 -10.26 20.31
CA PRO A 180 -8.71 -9.53 19.81
C PRO A 180 -9.21 -8.47 20.80
N GLY A 181 -9.44 -7.26 20.29
CA GLY A 181 -9.79 -6.08 21.07
C GLY A 181 -8.60 -5.23 21.51
N ASN A 182 -7.37 -5.79 21.57
CA ASN A 182 -6.15 -5.08 21.94
C ASN A 182 -5.16 -4.99 20.77
N PHE A 183 -4.87 -6.12 20.12
CA PHE A 183 -3.98 -6.18 18.97
C PHE A 183 -4.39 -7.31 18.02
N THR A 184 -4.52 -7.00 16.72
CA THR A 184 -4.85 -7.98 15.69
C THR A 184 -3.61 -8.37 14.90
N ALA A 185 -3.17 -9.63 15.05
CA ALA A 185 -2.15 -10.24 14.20
C ALA A 185 -2.81 -11.00 13.06
N LEU A 186 -2.72 -10.49 11.83
CA LEU A 186 -3.27 -11.12 10.63
C LEU A 186 -2.28 -12.14 10.04
N ILE A 187 -2.79 -13.22 9.46
CA ILE A 187 -1.99 -14.21 8.75
C ILE A 187 -1.93 -13.79 7.28
N GLY A 188 -0.72 -13.64 6.74
CA GLY A 188 -0.53 -13.16 5.38
C GLY A 188 0.82 -13.54 4.78
N TRP A 189 1.02 -13.19 3.53
CA TRP A 189 2.27 -13.36 2.78
C TRP A 189 2.32 -12.36 1.62
N GLU A 190 3.46 -12.27 0.95
CA GLU A 190 3.58 -11.53 -0.29
C GLU A 190 3.81 -12.46 -1.49
N TRP A 191 3.05 -12.23 -2.56
CA TRP A 191 3.26 -12.76 -3.90
C TRP A 191 4.02 -11.72 -4.73
N SER A 192 5.22 -12.06 -5.23
CA SER A 192 6.22 -11.06 -5.66
C SER A 192 6.63 -11.22 -7.11
N ALA A 193 5.66 -11.10 -8.03
CA ALA A 193 5.90 -11.19 -9.45
C ALA A 193 6.58 -9.93 -10.01
N GLN A 194 7.58 -10.11 -10.89
CA GLN A 194 8.31 -9.03 -11.55
C GLN A 194 8.42 -9.25 -13.08
N PRO A 195 7.30 -9.39 -13.80
CA PRO A 195 7.34 -9.62 -15.23
C PRO A 195 8.07 -8.48 -15.95
N LYS A 196 9.08 -8.81 -16.77
CA LYS A 196 9.92 -7.86 -17.50
C LYS A 196 10.64 -6.82 -16.61
N GLY A 197 10.83 -7.13 -15.32
CA GLY A 197 11.41 -6.23 -14.32
C GLY A 197 10.44 -5.24 -13.68
N GLY A 198 9.17 -5.24 -14.08
CA GLY A 198 8.13 -4.40 -13.48
C GLY A 198 7.54 -5.01 -12.22
N ASN A 199 7.40 -4.21 -11.17
CA ASN A 199 6.84 -4.68 -9.90
C ASN A 199 5.33 -4.92 -10.02
N LEU A 200 4.90 -6.18 -9.80
CA LEU A 200 3.48 -6.57 -9.72
C LEU A 200 3.14 -7.28 -8.41
N HIS A 201 3.83 -6.99 -7.33
CA HIS A 201 3.70 -7.62 -6.04
C HIS A 201 2.33 -7.39 -5.38
N ARG A 202 1.87 -8.35 -4.55
CA ARG A 202 0.65 -8.28 -3.74
C ARG A 202 0.89 -8.83 -2.36
N VAL A 203 0.61 -8.04 -1.34
CA VAL A 203 0.40 -8.59 0.00
C VAL A 203 -0.97 -9.27 0.03
N VAL A 204 -1.02 -10.51 0.50
CA VAL A 204 -2.26 -11.28 0.66
C VAL A 204 -2.42 -11.64 2.13
N PHE A 205 -3.61 -11.40 2.69
CA PHE A 205 -3.95 -11.78 4.06
C PHE A 205 -5.43 -12.14 4.20
N MET A 206 -5.79 -12.73 5.35
CA MET A 206 -7.13 -13.26 5.59
C MET A 206 -7.57 -13.09 7.05
N PRO A 207 -8.88 -13.13 7.34
CA PRO A 207 -9.40 -13.03 8.70
C PRO A 207 -9.32 -14.35 9.48
N GLU A 208 -9.28 -15.49 8.80
CA GLU A 208 -9.31 -16.80 9.43
C GLU A 208 -7.99 -17.11 10.17
N GLY A 209 -8.09 -18.03 11.12
CA GLY A 209 -6.98 -18.50 11.94
C GLY A 209 -6.28 -19.75 11.39
N ALA A 210 -5.50 -20.37 12.27
CA ALA A 210 -4.64 -21.52 11.94
C ALA A 210 -5.38 -22.71 11.35
N ASP A 211 -6.63 -22.95 11.75
CA ASP A 211 -7.46 -24.06 11.27
C ASP A 211 -7.76 -23.98 9.76
N VAL A 212 -7.84 -22.79 9.21
CA VAL A 212 -8.00 -22.54 7.78
C VAL A 212 -6.64 -22.38 7.09
N ALA A 213 -5.75 -21.54 7.64
CA ALA A 213 -4.45 -21.21 7.05
C ALA A 213 -3.55 -22.43 6.84
N SER A 214 -3.62 -23.44 7.73
CA SER A 214 -2.84 -24.67 7.62
C SER A 214 -3.27 -25.60 6.48
N GLN A 215 -4.43 -25.35 5.85
CA GLN A 215 -4.94 -26.21 4.77
C GLN A 215 -4.29 -25.95 3.41
N PHE A 216 -3.53 -24.86 3.24
CA PHE A 216 -2.85 -24.52 2.00
C PHE A 216 -1.41 -24.04 2.23
N LEU A 217 -0.70 -23.78 1.16
CA LEU A 217 0.58 -23.07 1.15
C LEU A 217 0.41 -21.73 0.42
N PRO A 218 1.12 -20.67 0.80
CA PRO A 218 1.11 -19.42 0.06
C PRO A 218 1.40 -19.61 -1.43
N TYR A 219 0.57 -19.01 -2.29
CA TYR A 219 0.83 -18.98 -3.74
C TYR A 219 1.99 -18.05 -4.03
N SER A 220 2.89 -18.46 -4.91
CA SER A 220 4.15 -17.81 -5.18
C SER A 220 4.29 -17.42 -6.66
N ALA A 221 5.03 -16.37 -6.96
CA ALA A 221 5.37 -15.98 -8.32
C ALA A 221 6.28 -17.00 -9.03
N LEU A 222 6.92 -17.92 -8.29
CA LEU A 222 7.62 -19.08 -8.90
C LEU A 222 6.63 -20.11 -9.48
N GLU A 223 5.34 -20.05 -9.12
CA GLU A 223 4.27 -20.89 -9.70
C GLU A 223 3.65 -20.19 -10.91
N SER A 224 3.43 -18.88 -10.84
CA SER A 224 3.04 -18.01 -11.98
C SER A 224 3.28 -16.54 -11.65
N THR A 225 3.75 -15.78 -12.64
CA THR A 225 3.91 -14.31 -12.55
C THR A 225 2.68 -13.55 -13.03
N ASP A 226 1.61 -14.24 -13.44
CA ASP A 226 0.36 -13.63 -13.88
C ASP A 226 -0.59 -13.40 -12.70
N PRO A 227 -1.03 -12.16 -12.42
CA PRO A 227 -1.98 -11.87 -11.36
C PRO A 227 -3.34 -12.55 -11.56
N GLU A 228 -3.73 -12.88 -12.79
CA GLU A 228 -4.97 -13.64 -13.03
C GLU A 228 -4.90 -15.07 -12.49
N ASP A 229 -3.70 -15.68 -12.48
CA ASP A 229 -3.48 -16.99 -11.88
C ASP A 229 -3.53 -16.91 -10.34
N LEU A 230 -2.98 -15.84 -9.76
CA LEU A 230 -3.14 -15.58 -8.32
C LEU A 230 -4.63 -15.44 -7.96
N TRP A 231 -5.40 -14.62 -8.67
CA TRP A 231 -6.83 -14.46 -8.37
C TRP A 231 -7.63 -15.75 -8.54
N ARG A 232 -7.29 -16.57 -9.52
CA ARG A 232 -7.90 -17.89 -9.72
C ARG A 232 -7.56 -18.83 -8.56
N TRP A 233 -6.31 -18.82 -8.11
CA TRP A 233 -5.89 -19.59 -6.95
C TRP A 233 -6.60 -19.14 -5.66
N LEU A 234 -6.76 -17.82 -5.44
CA LEU A 234 -7.54 -17.28 -4.31
C LEU A 234 -8.99 -17.77 -4.35
N GLU A 235 -9.63 -17.74 -5.52
CA GLU A 235 -11.00 -18.21 -5.72
C GLU A 235 -11.15 -19.70 -5.41
N GLU A 236 -10.30 -20.54 -6.01
CA GLU A 236 -10.31 -21.98 -5.79
C GLU A 236 -9.99 -22.38 -4.33
N THR A 237 -9.06 -21.66 -3.70
CA THR A 237 -8.68 -21.91 -2.30
C THR A 237 -9.78 -21.48 -1.35
N SER A 238 -10.43 -20.33 -1.61
CA SER A 238 -11.62 -19.91 -0.87
C SER A 238 -12.75 -20.93 -0.95
N GLU A 239 -13.03 -21.46 -2.13
CA GLU A 239 -14.08 -22.50 -2.30
C GLU A 239 -13.77 -23.80 -1.53
N LYS A 240 -12.50 -24.16 -1.44
CA LYS A 240 -12.07 -25.41 -0.77
C LYS A 240 -11.99 -25.29 0.74
N THR A 241 -11.56 -24.14 1.26
CA THR A 241 -11.17 -23.98 2.67
C THR A 241 -12.09 -23.02 3.45
N GLY A 242 -12.84 -22.18 2.74
CA GLY A 242 -13.63 -21.09 3.33
C GLY A 242 -12.82 -19.83 3.65
N ALA A 243 -11.55 -19.77 3.25
CA ALA A 243 -10.72 -18.58 3.45
C ALA A 243 -11.27 -17.36 2.68
N ASP A 244 -11.21 -16.18 3.29
CA ASP A 244 -11.72 -14.92 2.72
C ASP A 244 -10.60 -13.88 2.53
N PHE A 245 -9.86 -13.99 1.46
CA PHE A 245 -8.66 -13.21 1.20
C PHE A 245 -8.90 -11.75 0.84
N VAL A 246 -7.91 -10.93 1.15
CA VAL A 246 -7.66 -9.60 0.60
C VAL A 246 -6.27 -9.61 -0.03
N ALA A 247 -6.14 -9.16 -1.29
CA ALA A 247 -4.87 -8.94 -1.94
C ALA A 247 -4.66 -7.43 -2.12
N ILE A 248 -3.50 -6.91 -1.70
CA ILE A 248 -3.16 -5.50 -1.81
C ILE A 248 -1.95 -5.34 -2.72
N PRO A 249 -2.17 -4.90 -3.96
CA PRO A 249 -1.07 -4.55 -4.85
C PRO A 249 -0.32 -3.30 -4.37
N HIS A 250 1.01 -3.28 -4.59
CA HIS A 250 1.87 -2.21 -4.13
C HIS A 250 2.98 -1.86 -5.11
N ASN A 251 3.63 -0.70 -4.91
CA ASN A 251 4.64 -0.11 -5.78
C ASN A 251 4.22 0.04 -7.25
N PRO A 252 3.07 0.64 -7.54
CA PRO A 252 2.74 0.92 -8.92
C PRO A 252 3.78 1.82 -9.61
N ASN A 253 4.43 2.74 -8.88
CA ASN A 253 5.47 3.66 -9.37
C ASN A 253 6.67 2.98 -10.05
N ILE A 254 6.93 1.70 -9.77
CA ILE A 254 8.01 0.91 -10.36
C ILE A 254 7.50 -0.30 -11.14
N SER A 255 6.27 -0.26 -11.63
CA SER A 255 5.62 -1.35 -12.35
C SER A 255 5.87 -1.35 -13.87
N ILE A 256 6.52 -0.32 -14.41
CA ILE A 256 6.69 -0.09 -15.87
C ILE A 256 5.37 -0.12 -16.65
N GLY A 257 4.30 0.44 -16.06
CA GLY A 257 2.97 0.54 -16.65
C GLY A 257 2.08 -0.68 -16.46
N LEU A 258 2.59 -1.75 -15.85
CA LEU A 258 1.87 -3.02 -15.72
C LEU A 258 0.87 -3.07 -14.57
N PHE A 259 0.88 -2.08 -13.66
CA PHE A 259 0.05 -2.12 -12.46
C PHE A 259 -1.42 -1.76 -12.71
N PHE A 260 -1.67 -0.69 -13.48
CA PHE A 260 -3.00 -0.29 -13.94
C PHE A 260 -3.09 -0.44 -15.46
N PRO A 261 -3.01 -1.66 -16.00
CA PRO A 261 -2.95 -1.89 -17.43
C PRO A 261 -4.30 -1.62 -18.12
N THR A 262 -4.29 -1.48 -19.43
CA THR A 262 -5.48 -1.49 -20.31
C THR A 262 -5.62 -2.81 -21.06
N GLU A 263 -4.61 -3.67 -20.98
CA GLU A 263 -4.52 -4.99 -21.59
C GLU A 263 -3.98 -5.97 -20.54
N THR A 264 -4.31 -7.25 -20.64
CA THR A 264 -3.75 -8.32 -19.80
C THR A 264 -2.25 -8.52 -20.06
N LEU A 265 -1.56 -9.32 -19.27
CA LEU A 265 -0.15 -9.66 -19.55
C LEU A 265 0.04 -10.40 -20.87
N SER A 266 -0.99 -11.12 -21.36
CA SER A 266 -1.00 -11.77 -22.68
C SER A 266 -1.26 -10.80 -23.84
N GLY A 267 -1.63 -9.54 -23.55
CA GLY A 267 -1.92 -8.51 -24.54
C GLY A 267 -3.38 -8.47 -25.03
N ASP A 268 -4.26 -9.19 -24.36
CA ASP A 268 -5.70 -9.14 -24.63
C ASP A 268 -6.34 -7.91 -23.96
N PRO A 269 -7.34 -7.25 -24.56
CA PRO A 269 -8.08 -6.19 -23.90
C PRO A 269 -8.71 -6.66 -22.59
N ILE A 270 -8.74 -5.80 -21.57
CA ILE A 270 -9.43 -6.09 -20.31
C ILE A 270 -10.93 -6.26 -20.57
N ASP A 271 -11.46 -7.41 -20.17
CA ASP A 271 -12.87 -7.74 -20.27
C ASP A 271 -13.61 -7.61 -18.92
N ALA A 272 -14.92 -7.86 -18.94
CA ALA A 272 -15.77 -7.77 -17.75
C ALA A 272 -15.41 -8.83 -16.68
N GLU A 273 -14.87 -9.97 -17.08
CA GLU A 273 -14.47 -11.06 -16.18
C GLU A 273 -13.20 -10.70 -15.40
N TYR A 274 -12.16 -10.26 -16.12
CA TYR A 274 -10.96 -9.69 -15.52
C TYR A 274 -11.30 -8.58 -14.53
N ALA A 275 -12.14 -7.61 -14.96
CA ALA A 275 -12.49 -6.46 -14.13
C ALA A 275 -13.22 -6.88 -12.84
N LYS A 276 -14.16 -7.82 -12.90
CA LYS A 276 -14.88 -8.34 -11.73
C LYS A 276 -13.97 -9.12 -10.79
N ARG A 277 -13.10 -9.99 -11.34
CA ARG A 277 -12.18 -10.81 -10.54
C ARG A 277 -11.18 -9.93 -9.80
N ARG A 278 -10.56 -8.96 -10.49
CA ARG A 278 -9.67 -7.99 -9.86
C ARG A 278 -10.36 -7.19 -8.76
N ALA A 279 -11.52 -6.61 -9.04
CA ALA A 279 -12.28 -5.82 -8.07
C ALA A 279 -12.71 -6.61 -6.83
N ARG A 280 -12.87 -7.94 -6.95
CA ARG A 280 -13.19 -8.83 -5.82
C ARG A 280 -12.00 -9.01 -4.88
N TRP A 281 -10.82 -9.29 -5.42
CA TRP A 281 -9.65 -9.70 -4.64
C TRP A 281 -8.75 -8.54 -4.26
N GLU A 282 -8.74 -7.44 -5.04
CA GLU A 282 -7.92 -6.25 -4.82
C GLU A 282 -8.78 -5.03 -4.41
N PRO A 283 -9.34 -5.01 -3.17
CA PRO A 283 -10.20 -3.91 -2.73
C PRO A 283 -9.44 -2.63 -2.40
N ALA A 284 -8.12 -2.71 -2.17
CA ALA A 284 -7.26 -1.59 -1.83
C ALA A 284 -5.94 -1.65 -2.59
N VAL A 285 -5.24 -0.52 -2.64
CA VAL A 285 -3.88 -0.37 -3.16
C VAL A 285 -3.03 0.33 -2.11
N GLU A 286 -1.79 -0.09 -1.97
CA GLU A 286 -0.79 0.61 -1.19
C GLU A 286 -0.26 1.79 -2.03
N VAL A 287 -0.62 3.01 -1.62
CA VAL A 287 -0.30 4.22 -2.36
C VAL A 287 1.04 4.81 -1.95
N THR A 288 1.52 4.48 -0.76
CA THR A 288 2.79 4.99 -0.22
C THR A 288 3.48 3.92 0.62
N GLN A 289 4.78 3.79 0.47
CA GLN A 289 5.66 2.92 1.24
C GLN A 289 7.12 3.36 1.04
N ILE A 290 8.07 2.70 1.68
CA ILE A 290 9.47 3.12 1.71
C ILE A 290 10.14 3.30 0.33
N LYS A 291 9.68 2.59 -0.70
CA LYS A 291 10.12 2.78 -2.10
C LYS A 291 9.30 3.86 -2.83
N GLY A 292 8.92 4.92 -2.12
CA GLY A 292 8.29 6.13 -2.64
C GLY A 292 6.77 6.13 -2.61
N ASP A 293 6.22 7.30 -2.93
CA ASP A 293 4.79 7.56 -3.06
C ASP A 293 4.33 7.31 -4.50
N SER A 294 3.13 6.77 -4.63
CA SER A 294 2.53 6.39 -5.90
C SER A 294 1.18 7.08 -6.16
N GLU A 295 0.84 8.13 -5.40
CA GLU A 295 -0.43 8.84 -5.58
C GLU A 295 -0.49 9.51 -6.95
N ALA A 296 0.49 10.38 -7.24
CA ALA A 296 0.59 11.13 -8.49
C ALA A 296 2.05 11.41 -8.87
N HIS A 297 2.28 11.76 -10.14
CA HIS A 297 3.60 12.15 -10.63
C HIS A 297 3.51 13.48 -11.39
N PRO A 298 4.49 14.41 -11.28
CA PRO A 298 4.45 15.73 -11.94
C PRO A 298 4.25 15.67 -13.46
N LEU A 299 4.78 14.65 -14.14
CA LEU A 299 4.60 14.48 -15.59
C LEU A 299 3.16 14.06 -15.95
N LEU A 300 2.43 13.40 -15.03
CA LEU A 300 1.07 12.90 -15.27
C LEU A 300 0.00 13.84 -14.69
N SER A 301 0.37 14.66 -13.71
CA SER A 301 -0.47 15.64 -13.02
C SER A 301 0.20 17.02 -12.95
N PRO A 302 0.54 17.65 -14.09
CA PRO A 302 1.41 18.83 -14.15
C PRO A 302 0.82 20.12 -13.57
N THR A 303 -0.48 20.11 -13.25
CA THR A 303 -1.16 21.26 -12.62
C THR A 303 -1.22 21.15 -11.10
N ASP A 304 -0.89 19.99 -10.53
CA ASP A 304 -0.89 19.72 -9.10
C ASP A 304 0.48 20.09 -8.50
N GLU A 305 0.50 21.11 -7.63
CA GLU A 305 1.74 21.57 -6.97
C GLU A 305 2.31 20.59 -5.95
N PHE A 306 1.54 19.57 -5.54
CA PHE A 306 1.93 18.51 -4.60
C PHE A 306 2.08 17.14 -5.25
N ALA A 307 2.12 17.07 -6.58
CA ALA A 307 2.32 15.80 -7.29
C ALA A 307 3.75 15.25 -7.12
N GLU A 308 4.73 16.11 -6.84
CA GLU A 308 6.10 15.70 -6.52
C GLU A 308 6.21 15.47 -5.01
N TYR A 309 6.19 14.20 -4.61
CA TYR A 309 6.37 13.82 -3.23
C TYR A 309 7.09 12.48 -3.16
N GLU A 310 8.26 12.45 -2.54
CA GLU A 310 9.07 11.23 -2.35
C GLU A 310 9.11 10.32 -3.59
N THR A 311 9.30 10.90 -4.77
CA THR A 311 9.36 10.17 -6.03
C THR A 311 10.54 9.20 -6.01
N TYR A 312 10.25 7.92 -6.27
CA TYR A 312 11.22 6.84 -6.33
C TYR A 312 11.20 6.21 -7.73
N PRO A 313 12.17 6.52 -8.59
CA PRO A 313 12.16 6.10 -10.00
C PRO A 313 12.97 4.82 -10.27
N PHE A 314 13.55 4.19 -9.24
CA PHE A 314 14.52 3.11 -9.40
C PHE A 314 13.83 1.77 -9.67
N VAL A 315 13.73 1.42 -10.96
CA VAL A 315 13.13 0.16 -11.43
C VAL A 315 14.22 -0.90 -11.56
N LEU A 316 13.89 -2.14 -11.23
CA LEU A 316 14.79 -3.29 -11.32
C LEU A 316 14.74 -3.88 -12.75
N THR A 317 15.06 -3.07 -13.78
CA THR A 317 15.17 -3.58 -15.15
C THR A 317 16.56 -4.14 -15.40
N PRO A 318 16.70 -5.24 -16.20
CA PRO A 318 18.00 -5.86 -16.47
C PRO A 318 19.03 -4.92 -17.11
N ASP A 319 18.56 -3.88 -17.80
CA ASP A 319 19.41 -2.89 -18.46
C ASP A 319 19.67 -1.63 -17.61
N GLY A 320 19.17 -1.62 -16.36
CA GLY A 320 19.33 -0.52 -15.40
C GLY A 320 18.69 0.81 -15.84
N ARG A 321 17.81 0.78 -16.85
CA ARG A 321 17.12 2.00 -17.28
C ARG A 321 16.00 2.36 -16.30
N THR A 322 15.86 3.67 -16.07
CA THR A 322 14.70 4.24 -15.41
C THR A 322 13.74 4.73 -16.51
N PRO A 323 12.65 4.01 -16.80
CA PRO A 323 11.67 4.45 -17.79
C PRO A 323 10.92 5.69 -17.30
N ASP A 324 10.45 6.51 -18.24
CA ASP A 324 9.52 7.59 -17.89
C ASP A 324 8.22 7.00 -17.31
N PRO A 325 7.61 7.64 -16.30
CA PRO A 325 6.37 7.18 -15.70
C PRO A 325 5.23 7.20 -16.71
N THR A 326 4.39 6.18 -16.62
CA THR A 326 3.19 6.05 -17.45
C THR A 326 1.93 6.16 -16.61
N GLU A 327 0.78 6.33 -17.24
CA GLU A 327 -0.51 6.33 -16.53
C GLU A 327 -0.83 4.98 -15.83
N GLY A 328 -0.09 3.91 -16.16
CA GLY A 328 -0.19 2.61 -15.49
C GLY A 328 0.57 2.51 -14.18
N ASP A 329 1.38 3.52 -13.85
CA ASP A 329 2.32 3.50 -12.72
C ASP A 329 1.85 4.30 -11.50
N TYR A 330 0.76 5.07 -11.61
CA TYR A 330 0.31 5.93 -10.51
C TYR A 330 -1.18 5.78 -10.24
N VAL A 331 -1.54 5.81 -8.96
CA VAL A 331 -2.90 5.51 -8.47
C VAL A 331 -3.94 6.45 -9.08
N ARG A 332 -3.71 7.77 -9.08
CA ARG A 332 -4.64 8.75 -9.65
C ARG A 332 -4.94 8.48 -11.13
N SER A 333 -3.91 8.16 -11.89
CA SER A 333 -4.07 7.78 -13.30
C SER A 333 -4.80 6.44 -13.46
N GLY A 334 -4.51 5.47 -12.58
CA GLY A 334 -5.22 4.19 -12.52
C GLY A 334 -6.71 4.35 -12.24
N LEU A 335 -7.10 5.20 -11.27
CA LEU A 335 -8.49 5.51 -10.98
C LEU A 335 -9.21 6.09 -12.21
N LYS A 336 -8.55 7.00 -12.96
CA LYS A 336 -9.10 7.56 -14.22
C LYS A 336 -9.28 6.47 -15.28
N ARG A 337 -8.29 5.58 -15.46
CA ARG A 337 -8.40 4.42 -16.36
C ARG A 337 -9.56 3.51 -15.98
N GLY A 338 -9.78 3.31 -14.68
CA GLY A 338 -10.90 2.53 -14.17
C GLY A 338 -12.28 3.06 -14.61
N LEU A 339 -12.45 4.39 -14.67
CA LEU A 339 -13.68 5.00 -15.20
C LEU A 339 -13.87 4.70 -16.70
N ALA A 340 -12.78 4.78 -17.50
CA ALA A 340 -12.83 4.48 -18.92
C ALA A 340 -13.16 3.00 -19.18
N ILE A 341 -12.47 2.08 -18.49
CA ILE A 341 -12.74 0.64 -18.60
C ILE A 341 -14.18 0.32 -18.17
N GLN A 342 -14.69 0.94 -17.09
CA GLN A 342 -16.07 0.75 -16.67
C GLN A 342 -17.08 1.14 -17.76
N ALA A 343 -16.81 2.22 -18.49
CA ALA A 343 -17.66 2.65 -19.60
C ALA A 343 -17.71 1.64 -20.76
N GLU A 344 -16.61 0.88 -20.96
CA GLU A 344 -16.49 -0.11 -22.02
C GLU A 344 -17.05 -1.48 -21.62
N VAL A 345 -16.68 -1.98 -20.41
CA VAL A 345 -16.98 -3.36 -19.99
C VAL A 345 -17.98 -3.48 -18.85
N GLY A 346 -18.48 -2.34 -18.33
CA GLY A 346 -19.53 -2.29 -17.29
C GLY A 346 -19.04 -2.49 -15.87
N THR A 347 -17.74 -2.72 -15.65
CA THR A 347 -17.12 -2.91 -14.32
C THR A 347 -15.81 -2.16 -14.24
N ASN A 348 -15.59 -1.44 -13.13
CA ASN A 348 -14.33 -0.74 -12.85
C ASN A 348 -13.37 -1.67 -12.10
N PRO A 349 -12.25 -2.12 -12.71
CA PRO A 349 -11.26 -2.98 -12.07
C PRO A 349 -10.39 -2.22 -11.05
N TYR A 350 -10.39 -0.89 -11.08
CA TYR A 350 -9.55 0.00 -10.26
C TYR A 350 -10.36 0.82 -9.26
N LYS A 351 -11.51 0.31 -8.86
CA LYS A 351 -12.33 0.89 -7.79
C LYS A 351 -11.80 0.48 -6.42
N VAL A 352 -10.61 0.99 -6.09
CA VAL A 352 -9.80 0.59 -4.94
C VAL A 352 -9.83 1.63 -3.82
N GLY A 353 -9.64 1.19 -2.57
CA GLY A 353 -9.24 2.03 -1.46
C GLY A 353 -7.74 2.32 -1.50
N MET A 354 -7.28 3.28 -0.71
CA MET A 354 -5.86 3.64 -0.58
C MET A 354 -5.37 3.37 0.82
N ILE A 355 -4.18 2.77 0.96
CA ILE A 355 -3.51 2.57 2.24
C ILE A 355 -2.03 2.91 2.13
N GLY A 356 -1.38 3.16 3.27
CA GLY A 356 0.06 3.20 3.42
C GLY A 356 0.56 1.97 4.18
N SER A 357 1.82 1.61 3.97
CA SER A 357 2.52 0.55 4.69
C SER A 357 4.02 0.85 4.73
N THR A 358 4.80 0.02 5.42
CA THR A 358 6.25 0.27 5.52
C THR A 358 7.05 -0.39 4.41
N ASP A 359 6.77 -1.62 4.06
CA ASP A 359 7.66 -2.52 3.30
C ASP A 359 9.06 -2.62 3.93
N SER A 360 9.11 -2.50 5.26
CA SER A 360 10.39 -2.61 5.99
C SER A 360 10.85 -4.06 6.05
N HIS A 361 12.16 -4.27 5.89
CA HIS A 361 12.83 -5.55 6.00
C HIS A 361 13.67 -5.65 7.28
N THR A 362 13.45 -4.73 8.22
CA THR A 362 14.12 -4.72 9.54
C THR A 362 13.31 -5.45 10.61
N GLY A 363 12.07 -5.89 10.29
CA GLY A 363 11.11 -6.38 11.29
C GLY A 363 10.54 -5.29 12.19
N MET A 364 10.71 -4.03 11.81
CA MET A 364 10.28 -2.88 12.62
C MET A 364 9.43 -1.92 11.79
N SER A 365 8.14 -1.82 12.10
CA SER A 365 7.18 -0.90 11.47
C SER A 365 7.31 0.50 12.05
N ALA A 366 8.46 1.18 11.85
CA ALA A 366 8.70 2.55 12.32
C ALA A 366 8.86 3.50 11.13
N VAL A 367 8.00 4.52 11.07
CA VAL A 367 7.85 5.44 9.94
C VAL A 367 8.15 6.90 10.30
N GLU A 368 8.24 7.21 11.60
CA GLU A 368 8.50 8.57 12.05
C GLU A 368 9.91 9.00 11.63
N GLU A 369 10.07 10.21 11.11
CA GLU A 369 11.33 10.72 10.57
C GLU A 369 12.49 10.73 11.58
N ASP A 370 12.19 10.89 12.87
CA ASP A 370 13.17 10.85 13.97
C ASP A 370 13.28 9.46 14.66
N ASN A 371 12.56 8.46 14.14
CA ASN A 371 12.56 7.06 14.58
C ASN A 371 12.48 6.10 13.38
N PHE A 372 13.10 6.46 12.27
CA PHE A 372 12.98 5.78 10.98
C PHE A 372 13.78 4.47 10.98
N ALA A 373 13.08 3.34 10.86
CA ALA A 373 13.72 2.02 10.87
C ALA A 373 14.30 1.62 9.51
N GLY A 374 13.86 2.25 8.45
CA GLY A 374 14.33 1.99 7.11
C GLY A 374 13.86 0.66 6.51
N LYS A 375 14.37 0.35 5.31
CA LYS A 375 14.14 -0.92 4.63
C LYS A 375 15.14 -1.99 5.06
N GLY A 376 16.38 -1.62 5.31
CA GLY A 376 17.44 -2.54 5.66
C GLY A 376 18.63 -1.86 6.34
N GLN A 377 19.78 -2.53 6.38
CA GLN A 377 20.98 -2.00 7.05
C GLN A 377 21.46 -0.67 6.46
N HIS A 378 21.33 -0.48 5.15
CA HIS A 378 21.86 0.66 4.41
C HIS A 378 21.07 1.97 4.58
N ASP A 379 19.90 1.93 5.18
CA ASP A 379 19.08 3.11 5.48
C ASP A 379 18.68 3.22 6.95
N THR A 380 18.96 2.19 7.76
CA THR A 380 18.85 2.25 9.22
C THR A 380 20.05 2.98 9.87
N TYR A 381 21.23 2.89 9.24
CA TYR A 381 22.44 3.56 9.74
C TYR A 381 22.72 4.85 8.97
N PRO A 382 22.78 6.03 9.62
CA PRO A 382 23.10 7.28 8.94
C PRO A 382 24.38 7.23 8.08
N GLU A 383 25.42 6.52 8.57
CA GLU A 383 26.71 6.38 7.89
C GLU A 383 26.60 5.62 6.56
N GLN A 384 25.53 4.84 6.38
CA GLN A 384 25.32 4.04 5.18
C GLN A 384 24.30 4.67 4.20
N GLY A 385 23.64 5.76 4.58
CA GLY A 385 22.62 6.40 3.77
C GLY A 385 23.07 6.80 2.35
N SER A 386 24.39 7.05 2.16
CA SER A 386 24.97 7.31 0.84
C SER A 386 25.27 6.04 0.02
N HIS A 387 25.18 4.85 0.63
CA HIS A 387 25.52 3.57 -0.01
C HIS A 387 24.38 3.04 -0.88
N PRO A 388 24.68 2.28 -1.94
CA PRO A 388 23.68 1.59 -2.73
C PRO A 388 22.83 0.66 -1.89
N THR A 389 21.52 0.64 -2.14
CA THR A 389 20.60 -0.24 -1.42
C THR A 389 20.56 -1.67 -1.97
N GLY A 390 21.08 -1.86 -3.18
CA GLY A 390 20.88 -3.07 -3.93
C GLY A 390 19.61 -3.07 -4.79
N LEU A 391 18.82 -2.02 -4.75
CA LEU A 391 17.60 -1.86 -5.53
C LEU A 391 17.86 -0.86 -6.68
N GLY A 392 18.35 -1.35 -7.81
CA GLY A 392 18.77 -0.51 -8.92
C GLY A 392 19.92 0.42 -8.51
N SER A 393 19.83 1.69 -8.90
CA SER A 393 20.82 2.72 -8.54
C SER A 393 20.46 3.53 -7.30
N SER A 394 19.45 3.09 -6.51
CA SER A 394 19.02 3.79 -5.31
C SER A 394 20.05 3.71 -4.19
N LYS A 395 20.04 4.72 -3.31
CA LYS A 395 20.82 4.82 -2.09
C LYS A 395 19.92 4.75 -0.85
N GLY A 396 20.48 4.54 0.33
CA GLY A 396 19.72 4.52 1.57
C GLY A 396 18.85 5.76 1.77
N TRP A 397 19.38 6.96 1.52
CA TRP A 397 18.60 8.21 1.63
C TRP A 397 17.49 8.37 0.58
N ASP A 398 17.45 7.54 -0.46
CA ASP A 398 16.33 7.50 -1.42
C ASP A 398 15.11 6.80 -0.86
N MET A 399 15.26 6.02 0.22
CA MET A 399 14.17 5.37 0.93
C MET A 399 13.41 6.41 1.78
N GLY A 400 12.10 6.52 1.56
CA GLY A 400 11.25 7.51 2.22
C GLY A 400 9.78 7.17 1.99
N ALA A 401 8.86 8.00 2.46
CA ALA A 401 7.41 7.83 2.29
C ALA A 401 6.81 6.55 2.90
N ALA A 402 7.52 5.86 3.81
CA ALA A 402 6.93 4.77 4.58
C ALA A 402 5.69 5.27 5.34
N GLY A 403 4.62 4.47 5.37
CA GLY A 403 3.36 4.91 5.90
C GLY A 403 2.60 3.86 6.68
N TYR A 404 1.38 4.22 7.11
CA TYR A 404 0.46 3.34 7.80
C TYR A 404 -0.92 3.31 7.12
N ALA A 405 -1.65 2.22 7.36
CA ALA A 405 -3.07 2.13 7.07
C ALA A 405 -3.90 2.62 8.26
N GLY A 406 -4.73 3.64 8.04
CA GLY A 406 -5.83 4.00 8.93
C GLY A 406 -7.09 3.24 8.53
N VAL A 407 -7.69 2.49 9.45
CA VAL A 407 -8.81 1.59 9.18
C VAL A 407 -9.98 1.93 10.07
N TRP A 408 -11.13 2.28 9.49
CA TRP A 408 -12.36 2.50 10.21
C TRP A 408 -13.14 1.18 10.34
N ALA A 409 -12.97 0.49 11.46
CA ALA A 409 -13.61 -0.79 11.75
C ALA A 409 -14.49 -0.74 13.00
N THR A 410 -15.40 -1.71 13.15
CA THR A 410 -16.33 -1.78 14.29
C THR A 410 -15.63 -2.21 15.58
N GLU A 411 -14.56 -2.99 15.45
CA GLU A 411 -13.76 -3.51 16.55
C GLU A 411 -12.37 -3.94 16.07
N ASN A 412 -11.41 -4.13 16.97
CA ASN A 412 -10.07 -4.60 16.64
C ASN A 412 -10.04 -6.13 16.61
N THR A 413 -10.55 -6.71 15.52
CA THR A 413 -10.52 -8.16 15.22
C THR A 413 -10.15 -8.38 13.76
N ARG A 414 -9.68 -9.57 13.42
CA ARG A 414 -9.33 -9.94 12.04
C ARG A 414 -10.50 -9.71 11.09
N GLU A 415 -11.69 -10.18 11.49
CA GLU A 415 -12.92 -10.10 10.69
C GLU A 415 -13.34 -8.65 10.45
N ALA A 416 -13.31 -7.81 11.49
CA ALA A 416 -13.73 -6.41 11.37
C ALA A 416 -12.75 -5.56 10.57
N ILE A 417 -11.44 -5.79 10.74
CA ILE A 417 -10.37 -5.14 9.96
C ILE A 417 -10.49 -5.54 8.48
N VAL A 418 -10.56 -6.85 8.16
CA VAL A 418 -10.72 -7.33 6.77
C VAL A 418 -12.02 -6.81 6.14
N ALA A 419 -13.12 -6.80 6.90
CA ALA A 419 -14.39 -6.24 6.42
C ALA A 419 -14.27 -4.73 6.09
N ALA A 420 -13.48 -3.97 6.84
CA ALA A 420 -13.23 -2.55 6.55
C ALA A 420 -12.41 -2.38 5.27
N PHE A 421 -11.39 -3.20 5.02
CA PHE A 421 -10.66 -3.23 3.75
C PHE A 421 -11.60 -3.51 2.57
N LYS A 422 -12.47 -4.50 2.69
CA LYS A 422 -13.45 -4.84 1.64
C LYS A 422 -14.48 -3.74 1.38
N ARG A 423 -14.87 -3.00 2.42
CA ARG A 423 -15.71 -1.79 2.26
C ARG A 423 -14.92 -0.58 1.77
N LYS A 424 -13.58 -0.67 1.74
CA LYS A 424 -12.65 0.43 1.40
C LYS A 424 -12.77 1.63 2.36
N GLU A 425 -13.20 1.38 3.59
CA GLU A 425 -13.27 2.39 4.65
C GLU A 425 -11.92 2.48 5.36
N VAL A 426 -10.89 2.68 4.53
CA VAL A 426 -9.46 2.72 4.86
C VAL A 426 -8.82 3.93 4.20
N TYR A 427 -7.68 4.37 4.70
CA TYR A 427 -6.92 5.46 4.11
C TYR A 427 -5.43 5.34 4.42
N ALA A 428 -4.59 6.05 3.64
CA ALA A 428 -3.16 6.09 3.79
C ALA A 428 -2.70 7.31 4.60
N THR A 429 -1.64 7.14 5.39
CA THR A 429 -0.78 8.23 5.82
C THR A 429 0.66 7.93 5.41
N THR A 430 1.48 8.98 5.27
CA THR A 430 2.89 8.85 4.90
C THR A 430 3.83 8.84 6.12
N GLY A 431 3.29 8.59 7.31
CA GLY A 431 4.04 8.51 8.57
C GLY A 431 3.18 8.95 9.74
N PRO A 432 2.93 10.24 9.93
CA PRO A 432 2.10 10.76 11.00
C PRO A 432 0.68 10.17 10.98
N ARG A 433 0.14 9.83 12.13
CA ARG A 433 -1.21 9.27 12.29
C ARG A 433 -2.29 10.36 12.21
N ILE A 434 -2.32 11.08 11.08
CA ILE A 434 -3.35 12.08 10.79
C ILE A 434 -4.69 11.37 10.70
N SER A 435 -5.64 11.67 11.62
CA SER A 435 -6.96 11.06 11.56
C SER A 435 -7.85 11.81 10.57
N VAL A 436 -8.53 11.06 9.68
CA VAL A 436 -9.37 11.64 8.63
C VAL A 436 -10.70 10.93 8.53
N ARG A 437 -11.80 11.71 8.54
CA ARG A 437 -13.12 11.28 8.08
C ARG A 437 -13.47 12.00 6.78
N PHE A 438 -14.01 11.27 5.82
CA PHE A 438 -14.44 11.82 4.54
C PHE A 438 -15.75 11.18 4.10
N PHE A 439 -16.76 12.01 3.84
CA PHE A 439 -18.11 11.59 3.44
C PHE A 439 -18.58 12.37 2.22
N GLY A 440 -19.31 11.71 1.32
CA GLY A 440 -19.99 12.34 0.17
C GLY A 440 -21.50 12.17 0.24
N GLY A 441 -22.26 13.20 -0.13
CA GLY A 441 -23.72 13.19 -0.10
C GLY A 441 -24.31 14.41 -0.81
N TYR A 442 -25.59 14.67 -0.67
CA TYR A 442 -26.27 15.80 -1.33
C TYR A 442 -26.84 16.84 -0.34
N GLY A 443 -26.53 16.76 0.91
CA GLY A 443 -27.14 17.64 1.93
C GLY A 443 -26.21 18.04 3.08
N PHE A 444 -24.91 17.99 2.86
CA PHE A 444 -23.96 18.51 3.84
C PHE A 444 -23.93 20.02 3.85
N GLU A 445 -23.97 20.61 5.05
CA GLU A 445 -23.92 22.02 5.30
C GLU A 445 -22.74 22.36 6.21
N LYS A 446 -22.31 23.63 6.24
CA LYS A 446 -21.20 24.08 7.10
C LYS A 446 -21.38 23.70 8.58
N ALA A 447 -22.64 23.62 9.04
CA ALA A 447 -22.96 23.21 10.41
C ALA A 447 -22.56 21.77 10.71
N ASP A 448 -22.53 20.88 9.72
CA ASP A 448 -22.13 19.48 9.89
C ASP A 448 -20.64 19.36 10.24
N ALA A 449 -19.80 20.23 9.67
CA ALA A 449 -18.37 20.30 10.02
C ALA A 449 -18.12 20.77 11.47
N GLY A 450 -19.07 21.47 12.07
CA GLY A 450 -19.03 21.86 13.48
C GLY A 450 -19.75 20.88 14.43
N SER A 451 -20.21 19.72 13.93
CA SER A 451 -20.92 18.73 14.73
C SER A 451 -19.99 18.07 15.76
N ALA A 452 -20.50 17.87 16.98
CA ALA A 452 -19.79 17.09 17.98
C ALA A 452 -19.67 15.60 17.58
N ASP A 453 -20.52 15.11 16.69
CA ASP A 453 -20.50 13.77 16.12
C ASP A 453 -20.55 13.85 14.58
N ILE A 454 -19.38 14.08 13.99
CA ILE A 454 -19.21 14.17 12.55
C ILE A 454 -19.51 12.84 11.85
N ALA A 455 -19.16 11.71 12.48
CA ALA A 455 -19.41 10.38 11.93
C ALA A 455 -20.90 10.13 11.78
N ALA A 456 -21.71 10.36 12.84
CA ALA A 456 -23.15 10.22 12.76
C ALA A 456 -23.81 11.16 11.71
N ALA A 457 -23.30 12.39 11.57
CA ALA A 457 -23.76 13.29 10.51
C ALA A 457 -23.39 12.76 9.12
N GLY A 458 -22.17 12.25 8.96
CA GLY A 458 -21.65 11.69 7.72
C GLY A 458 -22.46 10.49 7.24
N TYR A 459 -22.60 9.46 8.07
CA TYR A 459 -23.36 8.24 7.72
C TYR A 459 -24.85 8.48 7.48
N ARG A 460 -25.44 9.44 8.21
CA ARG A 460 -26.87 9.77 8.02
C ARG A 460 -27.15 10.48 6.71
N LYS A 461 -26.24 11.34 6.23
CA LYS A 461 -26.43 12.21 5.07
C LYS A 461 -25.73 11.74 3.80
N GLY A 462 -24.87 10.73 3.91
CA GLY A 462 -24.07 10.30 2.78
C GLY A 462 -23.39 8.95 2.96
N VAL A 463 -22.35 8.74 2.17
CA VAL A 463 -21.50 7.55 2.19
C VAL A 463 -20.10 7.91 2.66
N PRO A 464 -19.42 7.03 3.42
CA PRO A 464 -18.02 7.24 3.80
C PRO A 464 -17.07 7.05 2.62
N MET A 465 -15.78 7.37 2.82
CA MET A 465 -14.69 7.00 1.91
C MET A 465 -14.82 5.54 1.45
N GLY A 466 -14.43 5.25 0.20
CA GLY A 466 -14.60 3.95 -0.43
C GLY A 466 -16.03 3.64 -0.88
N GLY A 467 -17.00 4.55 -0.63
CA GLY A 467 -18.41 4.35 -0.94
C GLY A 467 -18.81 4.75 -2.34
N ASP A 468 -20.01 4.28 -2.73
CA ASP A 468 -20.72 4.68 -3.94
C ASP A 468 -21.75 5.73 -3.60
N LEU A 469 -21.61 6.90 -4.21
CA LEU A 469 -22.57 7.98 -4.09
C LEU A 469 -23.76 7.70 -5.02
N ALA A 470 -24.93 7.54 -4.43
CA ALA A 470 -26.15 7.40 -5.21
C ALA A 470 -26.44 8.68 -6.02
N VAL A 471 -27.14 8.54 -7.12
CA VAL A 471 -27.63 9.70 -7.88
C VAL A 471 -28.61 10.50 -7.02
N GLY A 472 -28.44 11.83 -6.98
CA GLY A 472 -29.25 12.73 -6.18
C GLY A 472 -29.53 14.06 -6.89
N GLU A 473 -30.30 14.93 -6.27
CA GLU A 473 -30.61 16.24 -6.83
C GLU A 473 -29.48 17.24 -6.60
N GLY A 474 -29.02 17.88 -7.67
CA GLY A 474 -27.96 18.90 -7.63
C GLY A 474 -26.54 18.35 -7.56
N ALA A 475 -25.61 19.23 -7.23
CA ALA A 475 -24.22 18.87 -7.08
C ALA A 475 -23.93 18.20 -5.72
N PRO A 476 -23.11 17.13 -5.66
CA PRO A 476 -22.77 16.49 -4.41
C PRO A 476 -21.95 17.43 -3.51
N SER A 477 -22.11 17.26 -2.22
CA SER A 477 -21.32 17.93 -1.19
C SER A 477 -20.52 16.90 -0.39
N PHE A 478 -19.34 17.31 0.07
CA PHE A 478 -18.40 16.45 0.77
C PHE A 478 -18.05 17.07 2.13
N LEU A 479 -18.15 16.24 3.16
CA LEU A 479 -17.75 16.58 4.54
C LEU A 479 -16.40 15.95 4.81
N VAL A 480 -15.44 16.76 5.21
CA VAL A 480 -14.12 16.32 5.65
C VAL A 480 -13.82 16.82 7.05
N ALA A 481 -13.21 15.95 7.85
CA ALA A 481 -12.66 16.29 9.15
C ALA A 481 -11.29 15.63 9.29
N ALA A 482 -10.27 16.44 9.48
CA ALA A 482 -8.90 16.00 9.69
C ALA A 482 -8.36 16.53 11.01
N MET A 483 -7.60 15.70 11.73
CA MET A 483 -6.91 16.06 12.96
C MET A 483 -5.47 15.60 12.88
N LYS A 484 -4.53 16.45 13.28
CA LYS A 484 -3.10 16.12 13.27
C LYS A 484 -2.78 14.93 14.17
N ASP A 485 -1.65 14.30 13.93
CA ASP A 485 -1.02 13.44 14.91
C ASP A 485 -0.64 14.27 16.15
N PRO A 486 -1.00 13.85 17.38
CA PRO A 486 -0.75 14.65 18.59
C PRO A 486 0.70 15.05 18.81
N VAL A 487 1.67 14.25 18.33
CA VAL A 487 3.11 14.47 18.55
C VAL A 487 3.85 15.06 17.34
N GLU A 488 3.15 15.23 16.22
CA GLU A 488 3.74 15.68 14.96
C GLU A 488 3.29 17.10 14.57
N GLY A 489 3.60 17.51 13.32
CA GLY A 489 3.30 18.84 12.78
C GLY A 489 1.81 19.15 12.70
N ASN A 490 1.46 20.43 12.75
CA ASN A 490 0.12 20.93 12.49
C ASN A 490 -0.27 20.70 11.02
N LEU A 491 -1.57 20.80 10.71
CA LEU A 491 -2.10 20.67 9.35
C LEU A 491 -2.00 22.00 8.58
N ASP A 492 -1.58 21.91 7.33
CA ASP A 492 -1.55 23.04 6.40
C ASP A 492 -2.92 23.25 5.74
N ARG A 493 -3.43 22.21 5.07
CA ARG A 493 -4.66 22.29 4.25
C ARG A 493 -5.28 20.92 4.00
N VAL A 494 -6.53 20.96 3.57
CA VAL A 494 -7.26 19.82 3.00
C VAL A 494 -7.64 20.15 1.57
N GLN A 495 -7.33 19.25 0.66
CA GLN A 495 -7.70 19.31 -0.75
C GLN A 495 -8.67 18.18 -1.09
N ILE A 496 -9.55 18.39 -2.07
CA ILE A 496 -10.29 17.32 -2.73
C ILE A 496 -9.76 17.18 -4.15
N ILE A 497 -9.41 15.97 -4.52
CA ILE A 497 -9.02 15.59 -5.87
C ILE A 497 -10.24 14.95 -6.53
N LYS A 498 -10.68 15.52 -7.65
CA LYS A 498 -11.73 14.99 -8.52
C LYS A 498 -11.10 14.43 -9.78
N GLY A 499 -11.48 13.21 -10.16
CA GLY A 499 -11.25 12.67 -11.51
C GLY A 499 -12.58 12.32 -12.16
N TRP A 500 -12.72 12.50 -13.48
CA TRP A 500 -13.95 12.20 -14.20
C TRP A 500 -13.68 11.77 -15.64
N LEU A 501 -14.67 11.10 -16.23
CA LEU A 501 -14.70 10.74 -17.65
C LEU A 501 -15.73 11.62 -18.36
N ASP A 502 -15.30 12.31 -19.42
CA ASP A 502 -16.21 13.14 -20.20
C ASP A 502 -16.98 12.31 -21.26
N LYS A 503 -17.95 12.96 -21.93
CA LYS A 503 -18.79 12.35 -22.97
C LYS A 503 -18.01 11.84 -24.19
N ASP A 504 -16.79 12.33 -24.40
CA ASP A 504 -15.94 11.96 -25.52
C ASP A 504 -14.97 10.81 -25.14
N GLY A 505 -15.12 10.25 -23.91
CA GLY A 505 -14.30 9.16 -23.38
C GLY A 505 -12.93 9.61 -22.88
N LYS A 506 -12.72 10.90 -22.68
CA LYS A 506 -11.47 11.45 -22.18
C LYS A 506 -11.52 11.64 -20.66
N THR A 507 -10.48 11.22 -19.98
CA THR A 507 -10.32 11.39 -18.54
C THR A 507 -9.72 12.74 -18.18
N HIS A 508 -10.16 13.28 -17.06
CA HIS A 508 -9.73 14.57 -16.52
C HIS A 508 -9.48 14.48 -15.02
N GLU A 509 -8.78 15.48 -14.48
CA GLU A 509 -8.61 15.65 -13.04
C GLU A 509 -8.56 17.11 -12.66
N LYS A 510 -8.91 17.42 -11.40
CA LYS A 510 -8.77 18.76 -10.83
C LYS A 510 -8.60 18.67 -9.31
N VAL A 511 -7.72 19.50 -8.77
CA VAL A 511 -7.49 19.66 -7.34
C VAL A 511 -8.22 20.90 -6.86
N TYR A 512 -8.95 20.79 -5.74
CA TYR A 512 -9.69 21.89 -5.12
C TYR A 512 -9.21 22.09 -3.69
N GLU A 513 -8.95 23.34 -3.31
CA GLU A 513 -8.72 23.74 -1.92
C GLU A 513 -10.04 23.76 -1.17
N VAL A 514 -10.14 23.07 -0.03
CA VAL A 514 -11.39 22.92 0.74
C VAL A 514 -11.37 23.71 2.03
N THR A 515 -10.36 23.49 2.84
CA THR A 515 -10.11 24.19 4.10
C THR A 515 -8.62 24.24 4.37
N TRP A 516 -8.16 25.30 5.04
CA TRP A 516 -6.73 25.54 5.30
C TRP A 516 -6.52 26.38 6.55
N SER A 517 -5.31 26.34 7.06
CA SER A 517 -4.90 27.13 8.21
C SER A 517 -4.57 28.58 7.85
N GLY A 518 -4.77 29.50 8.81
CA GLY A 518 -4.45 30.91 8.71
C GLY A 518 -5.34 31.72 7.75
N ASP A 519 -4.97 32.99 7.51
CA ASP A 519 -5.78 33.92 6.71
C ASP A 519 -5.42 33.93 5.22
N ARG A 520 -4.74 32.88 4.72
CA ARG A 520 -4.35 32.79 3.31
C ARG A 520 -5.58 32.75 2.39
N LYS A 521 -5.42 33.25 1.18
CA LYS A 521 -6.49 33.25 0.17
C LYS A 521 -5.95 32.69 -1.13
N PRO A 522 -6.73 31.83 -1.82
CA PRO A 522 -6.36 31.36 -3.14
C PRO A 522 -6.11 32.52 -4.11
N GLY A 523 -5.07 32.39 -4.92
CA GLY A 523 -4.77 33.33 -6.00
C GLY A 523 -5.77 33.24 -7.15
N THR A 524 -5.53 34.00 -8.21
CA THR A 524 -6.35 33.98 -9.43
C THR A 524 -6.26 32.67 -10.21
N ASP A 525 -5.23 31.88 -9.95
CA ASP A 525 -4.99 30.53 -10.46
C ASP A 525 -5.68 29.43 -9.61
N GLY A 526 -6.36 29.84 -8.53
CA GLY A 526 -7.02 28.93 -7.58
C GLY A 526 -6.08 28.27 -6.57
N LYS A 527 -4.76 28.52 -6.64
CA LYS A 527 -3.77 27.95 -5.72
C LYS A 527 -3.63 28.76 -4.45
N LEU A 528 -3.51 28.06 -3.33
CA LEU A 528 -3.28 28.67 -2.02
C LEU A 528 -1.78 28.94 -1.84
N PRO A 529 -1.36 30.13 -1.38
CA PRO A 529 0.05 30.39 -1.07
C PRO A 529 0.63 29.37 -0.08
N PRO A 530 1.94 29.05 -0.14
CA PRO A 530 2.59 28.19 0.83
C PRO A 530 2.40 28.66 2.27
N ILE A 531 2.31 27.71 3.21
CA ILE A 531 2.15 28.03 4.64
C ILE A 531 3.43 28.60 5.28
N GLY A 532 4.57 28.35 4.65
CA GLY A 532 5.88 28.62 5.21
C GLY A 532 6.57 27.38 5.77
N ASN A 533 7.71 27.60 6.43
CA ASN A 533 8.54 26.51 6.98
C ASN A 533 9.20 26.99 8.28
N THR A 534 9.05 26.23 9.36
CA THR A 534 9.61 26.55 10.70
C THR A 534 10.81 25.68 11.06
N VAL A 535 11.30 24.83 10.14
CA VAL A 535 12.43 23.91 10.38
C VAL A 535 13.75 24.69 10.47
N ASP A 536 14.47 24.54 11.58
CA ASP A 536 15.87 24.97 11.71
C ASP A 536 16.78 23.85 11.13
N LEU A 537 17.33 24.10 9.95
CA LEU A 537 18.19 23.13 9.23
C LEU A 537 19.47 22.74 9.98
N ARG A 538 19.90 23.51 11.00
CA ARG A 538 21.09 23.19 11.78
C ARG A 538 20.81 22.23 12.93
N THR A 539 19.55 22.16 13.38
CA THR A 539 19.18 21.37 14.56
C THR A 539 18.13 20.31 14.26
N GLY A 540 17.52 20.32 13.07
CA GLY A 540 16.41 19.45 12.72
C GLY A 540 15.14 19.70 13.57
N ARG A 541 15.04 20.83 14.25
CA ARG A 541 13.87 21.18 15.06
C ARG A 541 12.92 22.05 14.28
N TYR A 542 11.63 21.92 14.56
CA TYR A 542 10.58 22.76 14.02
C TYR A 542 9.62 23.19 15.14
N THR A 543 8.76 24.17 14.83
CA THR A 543 7.71 24.62 15.75
C THR A 543 6.35 24.53 15.09
N ASN A 544 5.30 24.35 15.90
CA ASN A 544 3.90 24.38 15.47
C ASN A 544 3.29 25.80 15.59
N ASP A 545 4.08 26.85 15.30
CA ASP A 545 3.61 28.23 15.28
C ASP A 545 2.77 28.55 14.05
N ILE A 546 2.78 27.67 13.05
CA ILE A 546 1.97 27.70 11.83
C ILE A 546 1.13 26.43 11.74
N GLY A 547 0.09 26.46 10.89
CA GLY A 547 -0.83 25.35 10.77
C GLY A 547 -1.90 25.33 11.86
N GLU A 548 -2.82 24.37 11.75
CA GLU A 548 -3.91 24.16 12.70
C GLU A 548 -3.90 22.70 13.20
N GLU A 549 -4.35 22.46 14.44
CA GLU A 549 -4.45 21.10 15.00
C GLU A 549 -5.55 20.27 14.31
N ALA A 550 -6.58 20.95 13.81
CA ALA A 550 -7.69 20.32 13.12
C ALA A 550 -8.21 21.20 11.98
N LEU A 551 -8.55 20.57 10.87
CA LEU A 551 -9.19 21.21 9.71
C LEU A 551 -10.46 20.46 9.36
N MET A 552 -11.59 21.19 9.35
CA MET A 552 -12.88 20.63 9.05
C MET A 552 -13.60 21.51 8.02
N GLY A 553 -14.31 20.90 7.08
CA GLY A 553 -14.99 21.67 6.05
C GLY A 553 -16.06 20.87 5.31
N VAL A 554 -16.95 21.62 4.69
CA VAL A 554 -17.89 21.10 3.69
C VAL A 554 -17.60 21.81 2.38
N TRP A 555 -17.40 21.01 1.34
CA TRP A 555 -17.20 21.49 -0.03
C TRP A 555 -18.27 20.90 -0.95
N GLN A 556 -18.82 21.71 -1.85
CA GLN A 556 -19.73 21.26 -2.89
C GLN A 556 -19.03 21.38 -4.24
N ASP A 557 -19.17 20.35 -5.09
CA ASP A 557 -18.53 20.34 -6.40
C ASP A 557 -19.09 21.44 -7.32
N PRO A 558 -18.32 22.50 -7.63
CA PRO A 558 -18.79 23.59 -8.49
C PRO A 558 -18.84 23.21 -9.98
N ASP A 559 -18.13 22.14 -10.36
CA ASP A 559 -17.97 21.68 -11.73
C ASP A 559 -18.64 20.31 -11.94
N PHE A 560 -19.70 20.02 -11.16
CA PHE A 560 -20.43 18.76 -11.25
C PHE A 560 -21.27 18.67 -12.54
N ASP A 561 -21.10 17.58 -13.27
CA ASP A 561 -21.97 17.19 -14.38
C ASP A 561 -22.60 15.83 -14.05
N PRO A 562 -23.94 15.75 -13.88
CA PRO A 562 -24.62 14.51 -13.51
C PRO A 562 -24.54 13.40 -14.58
N ALA A 563 -24.10 13.72 -15.78
CA ALA A 563 -23.91 12.74 -16.86
C ALA A 563 -22.51 12.11 -16.86
N GLN A 564 -21.58 12.61 -16.05
CA GLN A 564 -20.20 12.19 -16.05
C GLN A 564 -19.88 11.32 -14.82
N PRO A 565 -19.39 10.08 -15.00
CA PRO A 565 -18.86 9.31 -13.88
C PRO A 565 -17.62 9.99 -13.32
N ALA A 566 -17.49 9.97 -12.00
CA ALA A 566 -16.41 10.66 -11.30
C ALA A 566 -15.99 9.93 -10.02
N PHE A 567 -14.79 10.24 -9.54
CA PHE A 567 -14.36 9.91 -8.19
C PHE A 567 -13.84 11.15 -7.46
N TYR A 568 -13.88 11.08 -6.13
CA TYR A 568 -13.43 12.13 -5.24
C TYR A 568 -12.68 11.54 -4.06
N TYR A 569 -11.48 12.04 -3.75
CA TYR A 569 -10.80 11.71 -2.51
C TYR A 569 -10.18 12.94 -1.88
N ALA A 570 -10.00 12.91 -0.56
CA ALA A 570 -9.36 13.99 0.18
C ALA A 570 -7.85 13.70 0.33
N ARG A 571 -7.05 14.75 0.17
CA ARG A 571 -5.64 14.81 0.54
C ARG A 571 -5.47 15.85 1.65
N VAL A 572 -4.90 15.42 2.78
CA VAL A 572 -4.60 16.27 3.92
C VAL A 572 -3.10 16.50 3.97
N LEU A 573 -2.66 17.74 4.01
CA LEU A 573 -1.25 18.09 4.07
C LEU A 573 -0.88 18.62 5.45
N GLN A 574 0.23 18.13 6.01
CA GLN A 574 0.88 18.66 7.21
C GLN A 574 1.74 19.87 6.82
N ILE A 575 2.16 20.67 7.81
CA ILE A 575 3.22 21.68 7.61
C ILE A 575 4.55 20.97 7.31
N PRO A 576 5.53 21.64 6.67
CA PRO A 576 6.86 21.08 6.48
C PRO A 576 7.53 20.71 7.82
N THR A 577 8.08 19.50 7.90
CA THR A 577 8.84 18.95 9.03
C THR A 577 10.21 18.44 8.55
N PRO A 578 11.19 18.18 9.45
CA PRO A 578 12.48 17.63 9.04
C PRO A 578 12.32 16.26 8.39
N ARG A 579 13.01 16.00 7.28
CA ARG A 579 13.15 14.67 6.71
C ARG A 579 14.27 13.90 7.41
N HIS A 580 14.17 12.57 7.56
CA HIS A 580 15.19 11.74 8.23
C HIS A 580 16.60 11.97 7.68
N SER A 581 16.75 12.18 6.37
CA SER A 581 18.04 12.49 5.74
C SER A 581 18.68 13.80 6.23
N LEU A 582 17.87 14.80 6.62
CA LEU A 582 18.39 15.99 7.32
C LEU A 582 18.93 15.63 8.71
N LEU A 583 18.22 14.78 9.45
CA LEU A 583 18.63 14.38 10.79
C LEU A 583 19.93 13.56 10.72
N ASP A 584 20.07 12.69 9.72
CA ASP A 584 21.29 11.96 9.42
C ASP A 584 22.45 12.89 9.07
N ALA A 585 22.23 13.84 8.16
CA ALA A 585 23.25 14.84 7.77
C ALA A 585 23.76 15.61 8.98
N ILE A 586 22.86 16.05 9.88
CA ILE A 586 23.22 16.73 11.13
C ILE A 586 24.04 15.79 12.04
N ALA A 587 23.63 14.55 12.20
CA ALA A 587 24.33 13.57 13.04
C ALA A 587 25.74 13.27 12.51
N LEU A 588 25.89 13.21 11.19
CA LEU A 588 27.18 12.98 10.52
C LEU A 588 28.04 14.24 10.40
N GLY A 589 27.46 15.44 10.59
CA GLY A 589 28.16 16.71 10.39
C GLY A 589 28.51 17.00 8.93
N VAL A 590 27.67 16.51 7.99
CA VAL A 590 27.78 16.76 6.55
C VAL A 590 26.70 17.75 6.09
N ASP A 591 26.83 18.28 4.87
CA ASP A 591 25.81 19.14 4.31
C ASP A 591 24.58 18.33 3.86
N VAL A 592 23.38 18.86 4.06
CA VAL A 592 22.15 18.17 3.66
C VAL A 592 22.08 17.97 2.13
N GLU A 593 22.68 18.87 1.36
CA GLU A 593 22.80 18.72 -0.11
C GLU A 593 23.56 17.46 -0.52
N ASP A 594 24.47 16.95 0.31
CA ASP A 594 25.21 15.71 0.07
C ASP A 594 24.31 14.47 0.11
N THR A 595 23.13 14.56 0.74
CA THR A 595 22.15 13.48 0.75
C THR A 595 21.43 13.33 -0.60
N GLY A 596 21.40 14.38 -1.42
CA GLY A 596 20.64 14.44 -2.67
C GLY A 596 19.11 14.51 -2.47
N ARG A 597 18.64 14.74 -1.23
CA ARG A 597 17.23 14.78 -0.87
C ARG A 597 16.83 16.13 -0.25
N PRO A 598 15.54 16.51 -0.31
CA PRO A 598 15.06 17.71 0.39
C PRO A 598 15.34 17.63 1.90
N ALA A 599 15.67 18.77 2.50
CA ALA A 599 15.86 18.86 3.94
C ALA A 599 14.57 18.69 4.75
N THR A 600 13.43 18.97 4.12
CA THR A 600 12.11 18.90 4.76
C THR A 600 11.13 18.10 3.93
N ILE A 601 10.20 17.47 4.61
CA ILE A 601 9.10 16.69 4.04
C ILE A 601 7.77 17.33 4.45
N GLN A 602 6.76 17.25 3.59
CA GLN A 602 5.39 17.67 3.91
C GLN A 602 4.47 16.46 3.91
N GLU A 603 4.40 15.82 5.07
CA GLU A 603 3.64 14.60 5.31
C GLU A 603 2.16 14.77 5.01
N ARG A 604 1.50 13.68 4.70
CA ARG A 604 0.13 13.73 4.20
C ARG A 604 -0.71 12.48 4.49
N ALA A 605 -2.02 12.61 4.27
CA ALA A 605 -2.95 11.51 4.25
C ALA A 605 -3.78 11.52 2.96
N TYR A 606 -4.15 10.33 2.45
CA TYR A 606 -4.99 10.13 1.27
C TYR A 606 -6.17 9.24 1.61
N THR A 607 -7.40 9.74 1.49
CA THR A 607 -8.59 8.91 1.72
C THR A 607 -8.89 8.01 0.54
N SER A 608 -9.55 6.88 0.80
CA SER A 608 -10.15 6.08 -0.27
C SER A 608 -11.19 6.89 -1.05
N PRO A 609 -11.27 6.72 -2.39
CA PRO A 609 -12.18 7.50 -3.21
C PRO A 609 -13.66 7.20 -2.96
N ILE A 610 -14.49 8.23 -3.03
CA ILE A 610 -15.94 8.12 -3.17
C ILE A 610 -16.28 8.19 -4.65
N TRP A 611 -17.12 7.28 -5.13
CA TRP A 611 -17.42 7.11 -6.54
C TRP A 611 -18.83 7.58 -6.89
N TYR A 612 -18.95 8.29 -8.00
CA TYR A 612 -20.21 8.67 -8.60
C TYR A 612 -20.37 7.99 -9.96
N THR A 613 -21.47 7.28 -10.15
CA THR A 613 -21.84 6.68 -11.43
C THR A 613 -23.23 7.19 -11.83
N PRO A 614 -23.39 7.85 -12.99
CA PRO A 614 -24.69 8.27 -13.52
C PRO A 614 -25.65 7.10 -13.66
N GLU A 615 -26.97 7.37 -13.59
CA GLU A 615 -27.97 6.42 -14.05
C GLU A 615 -27.85 6.26 -15.56
N SER A 616 -27.93 5.00 -16.04
CA SER A 616 -27.81 4.62 -17.46
C SER A 616 -29.07 4.98 -18.26
#